data_37ad536d4eb3289b63089d060f566c06
#
_entry.id   37ad536d4eb3289b63089d060f566c06
#
_cell.length_a   1.000
_cell.length_b   1.000
_cell.length_c   1.000
_cell.angle_alpha   90.00
_cell.angle_beta   90.00
_cell.angle_gamma   90.00
#
_symmetry.space_group_name_H-M   'P 1'
#
loop_
_entity.id
_entity.type
_entity.pdbx_description
1 polymer ?
#
loop_
_entity_poly.entity_id
_entity_poly.type
_entity_poly.pdbx_seq_one_letter_code
_entity_poly.pdbx_strand_id
1 'polypeptide(L)'
;MHPSLPDARRAHPITLPSGTPHRGTVFLNNVINHPRISVGDYSYASDFDPPPPDGWAARLAPYQFDFAQDYLRIGAFCQIAHGARFVGASANHDTRSLTTFPFPVFDPSTMLGYQPDTRDTIVGNDVWLGYNALIMAGARIGNGVIVGAGSVVRGVIPDYAVVAGNPARVVRMRFSDTEIATLNQIAWWNWPAHRLSDAIAALQSNDIDALTALA
;
A
#
# COMPACT_ATOMS: atom_id res chain seq x y z
N MET A 1 28.44 -8.03 7.98
CA MET A 1 28.07 -7.27 6.76
C MET A 1 26.70 -6.67 7.05
N HIS A 2 26.56 -5.35 7.12
CA HIS A 2 25.25 -4.73 7.32
C HIS A 2 24.48 -4.74 5.99
N PRO A 3 23.13 -4.92 6.00
CA PRO A 3 22.34 -4.81 4.80
C PRO A 3 22.49 -3.39 4.22
N SER A 4 22.53 -3.29 2.91
CA SER A 4 22.57 -2.00 2.21
C SER A 4 21.20 -1.66 1.65
N LEU A 5 20.87 -0.37 1.61
CA LEU A 5 19.65 0.10 0.97
C LEU A 5 19.73 -0.20 -0.55
N PRO A 6 18.74 -0.87 -1.14
CA PRO A 6 18.72 -1.10 -2.59
C PRO A 6 18.47 0.19 -3.35
N ASP A 7 18.82 0.24 -4.64
CA ASP A 7 18.49 1.37 -5.50
C ASP A 7 16.98 1.43 -5.76
N ALA A 8 16.32 2.50 -5.34
CA ALA A 8 14.87 2.73 -5.49
C ALA A 8 14.40 2.76 -6.95
N ARG A 9 15.32 3.01 -7.92
CA ARG A 9 15.02 3.05 -9.37
C ARG A 9 15.05 1.67 -10.01
N ARG A 10 15.43 0.65 -9.28
CA ARG A 10 15.55 -0.72 -9.80
C ARG A 10 14.19 -1.40 -9.75
N ALA A 11 13.59 -1.72 -10.89
CA ALA A 11 12.29 -2.39 -10.92
C ALA A 11 12.29 -3.71 -10.12
N HIS A 12 13.33 -4.55 -10.26
CA HIS A 12 13.48 -5.81 -9.51
C HIS A 12 14.64 -5.69 -8.52
N PRO A 13 14.37 -5.38 -7.24
CA PRO A 13 15.43 -5.08 -6.25
C PRO A 13 16.22 -6.30 -5.78
N ILE A 14 15.66 -7.50 -5.89
CA ILE A 14 16.28 -8.74 -5.42
C ILE A 14 17.07 -9.38 -6.54
N THR A 15 18.36 -9.68 -6.28
CA THR A 15 19.21 -10.48 -7.16
C THR A 15 19.40 -11.85 -6.53
N LEU A 16 19.09 -12.90 -7.30
CA LEU A 16 19.29 -14.31 -6.86
C LEU A 16 20.80 -14.65 -6.80
N PRO A 17 21.18 -15.70 -6.08
CA PRO A 17 22.59 -16.18 -6.05
C PRO A 17 23.16 -16.50 -7.45
N SER A 18 22.30 -16.81 -8.42
CA SER A 18 22.67 -16.99 -9.84
C SER A 18 23.06 -15.70 -10.56
N GLY A 19 22.91 -14.53 -9.93
CA GLY A 19 23.11 -13.22 -10.56
C GLY A 19 21.89 -12.69 -11.35
N THR A 20 20.80 -13.47 -11.42
CA THR A 20 19.59 -13.06 -12.14
C THR A 20 18.62 -12.29 -11.25
N PRO A 21 17.87 -11.28 -11.78
CA PRO A 21 16.83 -10.62 -10.99
C PRO A 21 15.69 -11.57 -10.61
N HIS A 22 15.24 -11.49 -9.36
CA HIS A 22 14.01 -12.16 -8.93
C HIS A 22 12.78 -11.39 -9.41
N ARG A 23 12.12 -11.88 -10.45
CA ARG A 23 11.01 -11.17 -11.11
C ARG A 23 9.71 -11.16 -10.31
N GLY A 24 9.57 -12.04 -9.33
CA GLY A 24 8.38 -12.09 -8.46
C GLY A 24 8.28 -10.94 -7.47
N THR A 25 9.34 -10.13 -7.30
CA THR A 25 9.34 -8.95 -6.43
C THR A 25 9.72 -7.72 -7.22
N VAL A 26 8.94 -6.64 -7.07
CA VAL A 26 9.11 -5.41 -7.85
C VAL A 26 8.86 -4.17 -7.00
N PHE A 27 9.71 -3.12 -7.16
CA PHE A 27 9.38 -1.79 -6.66
C PHE A 27 8.30 -1.16 -7.53
N LEU A 28 7.16 -0.88 -6.92
CA LEU A 28 5.92 -0.50 -7.61
C LEU A 28 5.99 0.85 -8.29
N ASN A 29 6.73 1.81 -7.72
CA ASN A 29 6.95 3.12 -8.32
C ASN A 29 7.64 3.07 -9.70
N ASN A 30 8.32 1.97 -10.05
CA ASN A 30 9.00 1.78 -11.34
C ASN A 30 8.16 1.05 -12.40
N VAL A 31 7.01 0.49 -12.01
CA VAL A 31 6.18 -0.33 -12.92
C VAL A 31 4.72 0.10 -12.98
N ILE A 32 4.27 0.93 -12.04
CA ILE A 32 2.92 1.51 -12.09
C ILE A 32 3.00 2.88 -12.77
N ASN A 33 2.44 2.94 -13.98
CA ASN A 33 2.20 4.18 -14.70
C ASN A 33 0.68 4.31 -14.89
N HIS A 34 0.00 4.94 -13.92
CA HIS A 34 -1.45 5.06 -13.90
C HIS A 34 -1.87 6.43 -13.37
N PRO A 35 -2.81 7.16 -14.01
CA PRO A 35 -3.13 8.54 -13.64
C PRO A 35 -3.79 8.65 -12.25
N ARG A 36 -4.35 7.56 -11.74
CA ARG A 36 -5.07 7.51 -10.46
C ARG A 36 -4.37 6.70 -9.37
N ILE A 37 -3.14 6.22 -9.62
CA ILE A 37 -2.36 5.46 -8.63
C ILE A 37 -1.03 6.15 -8.43
N SER A 38 -0.68 6.45 -7.20
CA SER A 38 0.66 6.92 -6.81
C SER A 38 1.28 6.00 -5.77
N VAL A 39 2.58 5.75 -5.91
CA VAL A 39 3.34 4.87 -5.01
C VAL A 39 4.64 5.55 -4.62
N GLY A 40 4.93 5.56 -3.32
CA GLY A 40 6.19 6.07 -2.77
C GLY A 40 7.37 5.11 -2.99
N ASP A 41 8.57 5.63 -2.85
CA ASP A 41 9.82 4.91 -3.05
C ASP A 41 9.93 3.69 -2.11
N TYR A 42 10.63 2.65 -2.57
CA TYR A 42 10.87 1.40 -1.85
C TYR A 42 9.61 0.57 -1.53
N SER A 43 8.42 1.01 -1.92
CA SER A 43 7.22 0.20 -1.80
C SER A 43 7.22 -0.90 -2.84
N TYR A 44 7.08 -2.16 -2.38
CA TYR A 44 7.17 -3.31 -3.25
C TYR A 44 5.96 -4.24 -3.17
N ALA A 45 5.74 -4.97 -4.24
CA ALA A 45 4.87 -6.14 -4.23
C ALA A 45 5.66 -7.41 -4.55
N SER A 46 5.25 -8.51 -3.92
CA SER A 46 5.71 -9.86 -4.25
C SER A 46 4.54 -10.69 -4.74
N ASP A 47 4.69 -11.35 -5.89
CA ASP A 47 3.67 -12.23 -6.46
C ASP A 47 4.33 -13.53 -6.96
N PHE A 48 3.70 -14.68 -6.70
CA PHE A 48 4.18 -15.99 -7.16
C PHE A 48 3.87 -16.23 -8.64
N ASP A 49 2.90 -15.47 -9.18
CA ASP A 49 2.54 -15.43 -10.59
C ASP A 49 2.52 -13.95 -11.04
N PRO A 50 3.71 -13.30 -11.18
CA PRO A 50 3.78 -11.88 -11.44
C PRO A 50 3.22 -11.54 -12.83
N PRO A 51 2.46 -10.44 -12.95
CA PRO A 51 2.00 -9.97 -14.24
C PRO A 51 3.20 -9.44 -15.08
N PRO A 52 3.02 -9.20 -16.39
CA PRO A 52 3.97 -8.42 -17.15
C PRO A 52 4.17 -7.03 -16.51
N PRO A 53 5.29 -6.33 -16.82
CA PRO A 53 5.65 -5.08 -16.14
C PRO A 53 4.56 -3.99 -16.13
N ASP A 54 3.79 -3.88 -17.21
CA ASP A 54 2.67 -2.95 -17.36
C ASP A 54 1.35 -3.43 -16.71
N GLY A 55 1.30 -4.67 -16.26
CA GLY A 55 0.10 -5.29 -15.66
C GLY A 55 -0.06 -5.06 -14.15
N TRP A 56 0.91 -4.45 -13.46
CA TRP A 56 0.88 -4.34 -12.00
C TRP A 56 -0.25 -3.45 -11.47
N ALA A 57 -0.60 -2.37 -12.16
CA ALA A 57 -1.73 -1.52 -11.76
C ALA A 57 -3.04 -2.32 -11.74
N ALA A 58 -3.35 -3.03 -12.82
CA ALA A 58 -4.54 -3.87 -12.91
C ALA A 58 -4.49 -5.08 -11.96
N ARG A 59 -3.30 -5.65 -11.71
CA ARG A 59 -3.10 -6.74 -10.74
C ARG A 59 -3.44 -6.29 -9.32
N LEU A 60 -3.00 -5.12 -8.90
CA LEU A 60 -3.20 -4.62 -7.54
C LEU A 60 -4.57 -3.96 -7.36
N ALA A 61 -5.05 -3.21 -8.36
CA ALA A 61 -6.27 -2.39 -8.27
C ALA A 61 -7.15 -2.54 -9.52
N PRO A 62 -7.80 -3.71 -9.70
CA PRO A 62 -8.51 -4.04 -10.94
C PRO A 62 -9.70 -3.12 -11.25
N TYR A 63 -10.22 -2.39 -10.29
CA TYR A 63 -11.29 -1.42 -10.46
C TYR A 63 -10.83 0.04 -10.48
N GLN A 64 -9.52 0.27 -10.49
CA GLN A 64 -8.98 1.62 -10.63
C GLN A 64 -8.87 1.96 -12.12
N PHE A 65 -9.90 2.57 -12.68
CA PHE A 65 -9.94 2.97 -14.09
C PHE A 65 -9.33 4.36 -14.28
N ASP A 66 -8.86 4.67 -15.49
CA ASP A 66 -8.29 5.98 -15.81
C ASP A 66 -9.32 7.13 -15.65
N PHE A 67 -10.60 6.84 -15.89
CA PHE A 67 -11.71 7.79 -15.72
C PHE A 67 -12.25 7.86 -14.28
N ALA A 68 -11.80 7.01 -13.36
CA ALA A 68 -12.22 7.04 -11.97
C ALA A 68 -11.95 8.41 -11.35
N GLN A 69 -12.78 8.83 -10.39
CA GLN A 69 -12.59 10.09 -9.68
C GLN A 69 -11.81 9.94 -8.39
N ASP A 70 -11.73 8.72 -7.85
CA ASP A 70 -10.94 8.39 -6.69
C ASP A 70 -9.47 8.12 -7.05
N TYR A 71 -8.61 8.23 -6.05
CA TYR A 71 -7.19 7.91 -6.13
C TYR A 71 -6.84 6.77 -5.18
N LEU A 72 -5.88 5.94 -5.60
CA LEU A 72 -5.12 5.06 -4.73
C LEU A 72 -3.75 5.68 -4.47
N ARG A 73 -3.48 6.02 -3.20
CA ARG A 73 -2.19 6.57 -2.77
C ARG A 73 -1.52 5.59 -1.82
N ILE A 74 -0.34 5.13 -2.18
CA ILE A 74 0.49 4.22 -1.37
C ILE A 74 1.75 4.98 -0.99
N GLY A 75 2.05 5.05 0.30
CA GLY A 75 3.24 5.69 0.83
C GLY A 75 4.54 4.96 0.46
N ALA A 76 5.64 5.37 1.06
CA ALA A 76 6.95 4.76 0.88
C ALA A 76 7.14 3.53 1.79
N PHE A 77 8.05 2.63 1.42
CA PHE A 77 8.44 1.44 2.20
C PHE A 77 7.31 0.46 2.51
N CYS A 78 6.22 0.46 1.73
CA CYS A 78 5.15 -0.51 1.91
C CYS A 78 5.53 -1.89 1.37
N GLN A 79 5.09 -2.95 2.07
CA GLN A 79 5.31 -4.34 1.71
C GLN A 79 3.97 -4.98 1.35
N ILE A 80 3.78 -5.34 0.09
CA ILE A 80 2.51 -5.90 -0.42
C ILE A 80 2.72 -7.35 -0.79
N ALA A 81 2.14 -8.26 0.00
CA ALA A 81 2.24 -9.68 -0.24
C ALA A 81 1.38 -10.14 -1.42
N HIS A 82 1.69 -11.34 -1.92
CA HIS A 82 0.91 -12.01 -2.97
C HIS A 82 -0.57 -12.01 -2.67
N GLY A 83 -1.37 -11.73 -3.70
CA GLY A 83 -2.82 -11.77 -3.62
C GLY A 83 -3.48 -10.56 -2.94
N ALA A 84 -2.72 -9.66 -2.29
CA ALA A 84 -3.30 -8.43 -1.75
C ALA A 84 -3.87 -7.55 -2.88
N ARG A 85 -5.06 -6.96 -2.66
CA ARG A 85 -5.81 -6.19 -3.67
C ARG A 85 -6.42 -4.94 -3.06
N PHE A 86 -6.57 -3.93 -3.91
CA PHE A 86 -7.30 -2.71 -3.63
C PHE A 86 -8.58 -2.69 -4.45
N VAL A 87 -9.71 -2.52 -3.80
CA VAL A 87 -11.01 -2.33 -4.48
C VAL A 87 -11.23 -0.84 -4.62
N GLY A 88 -11.14 -0.32 -5.84
CA GLY A 88 -11.41 1.09 -6.13
C GLY A 88 -12.88 1.45 -5.98
N ALA A 89 -13.18 2.74 -5.87
CA ALA A 89 -14.54 3.24 -5.70
C ALA A 89 -15.46 2.89 -6.88
N SER A 90 -14.90 2.72 -8.08
CA SER A 90 -15.64 2.28 -9.28
C SER A 90 -16.25 0.88 -9.18
N ALA A 91 -15.84 0.06 -8.19
CA ALA A 91 -16.49 -1.23 -7.91
C ALA A 91 -17.80 -1.09 -7.14
N ASN A 92 -18.10 0.08 -6.57
CA ASN A 92 -19.27 0.28 -5.75
C ASN A 92 -20.51 0.59 -6.60
N HIS A 93 -21.66 0.15 -6.10
CA HIS A 93 -22.98 0.49 -6.65
C HIS A 93 -23.68 1.50 -5.73
N ASP A 94 -24.62 2.26 -6.26
CA ASP A 94 -25.44 3.14 -5.43
C ASP A 94 -26.33 2.31 -4.49
N THR A 95 -26.16 2.51 -3.19
CA THR A 95 -26.88 1.82 -2.14
C THR A 95 -28.10 2.59 -1.62
N ARG A 96 -28.36 3.78 -2.15
CA ARG A 96 -29.48 4.67 -1.74
C ARG A 96 -30.69 4.55 -2.65
N SER A 97 -30.51 3.96 -3.85
CA SER A 97 -31.60 3.69 -4.80
C SER A 97 -32.39 2.43 -4.42
N LEU A 98 -33.60 2.28 -4.98
CA LEU A 98 -34.46 1.11 -4.75
C LEU A 98 -33.86 -0.18 -5.35
N THR A 99 -32.87 -0.08 -6.22
CA THR A 99 -32.18 -1.17 -6.85
C THR A 99 -30.68 -0.98 -6.76
N THR A 100 -29.93 -2.06 -6.59
CA THR A 100 -28.47 -2.06 -6.70
C THR A 100 -27.99 -2.28 -8.13
N PHE A 101 -28.89 -2.52 -9.08
CA PHE A 101 -28.53 -2.72 -10.49
C PHE A 101 -28.12 -1.39 -11.12
N PRO A 102 -26.90 -1.29 -11.69
CA PRO A 102 -26.35 -0.04 -12.16
C PRO A 102 -26.80 0.28 -13.59
N PHE A 103 -28.08 0.56 -13.81
CA PHE A 103 -28.64 0.86 -15.13
C PHE A 103 -27.81 1.89 -15.94
N PRO A 104 -27.26 2.97 -15.31
CA PRO A 104 -26.47 3.95 -16.06
C PRO A 104 -25.21 3.38 -16.70
N VAL A 105 -24.65 2.28 -16.17
CA VAL A 105 -23.45 1.64 -16.73
C VAL A 105 -23.70 1.02 -18.11
N PHE A 106 -24.97 0.67 -18.39
CA PHE A 106 -25.38 0.00 -19.64
C PHE A 106 -25.83 0.99 -20.72
N ASP A 107 -25.83 2.30 -20.42
CA ASP A 107 -26.15 3.37 -21.37
C ASP A 107 -24.88 4.22 -21.63
N PRO A 108 -24.33 4.24 -22.86
CA PRO A 108 -23.15 5.00 -23.20
C PRO A 108 -23.24 6.51 -22.87
N SER A 109 -24.43 7.08 -22.83
CA SER A 109 -24.65 8.50 -22.52
C SER A 109 -24.50 8.82 -21.04
N THR A 110 -24.67 7.83 -20.14
CA THR A 110 -24.66 8.02 -18.68
C THR A 110 -23.53 7.24 -17.98
N MET A 111 -22.93 6.27 -18.64
CA MET A 111 -21.96 5.34 -18.06
C MET A 111 -20.80 6.04 -17.35
N LEU A 112 -20.17 7.02 -18.00
CA LEU A 112 -19.00 7.72 -17.42
C LEU A 112 -19.38 8.65 -16.24
N GLY A 113 -20.65 9.05 -16.16
CA GLY A 113 -21.19 9.85 -15.07
C GLY A 113 -21.62 9.05 -13.84
N TYR A 114 -21.68 7.72 -13.94
CA TYR A 114 -22.07 6.88 -12.83
C TYR A 114 -20.91 6.68 -11.86
N GLN A 115 -20.85 7.48 -10.81
CA GLN A 115 -19.78 7.51 -9.81
C GLN A 115 -20.42 7.49 -8.41
N PRO A 116 -20.90 6.32 -7.93
CA PRO A 116 -21.62 6.22 -6.65
C PRO A 116 -20.70 6.42 -5.42
N ASP A 117 -19.41 6.27 -5.60
CA ASP A 117 -18.37 6.49 -4.59
C ASP A 117 -17.14 7.10 -5.27
N THR A 118 -16.50 8.07 -4.61
CA THR A 118 -15.34 8.80 -5.12
C THR A 118 -14.27 8.98 -4.05
N ARG A 119 -14.33 8.18 -2.97
CA ARG A 119 -13.43 8.30 -1.84
C ARG A 119 -12.05 7.72 -2.16
N ASP A 120 -11.02 8.53 -1.98
CA ASP A 120 -9.62 8.07 -2.10
C ASP A 120 -9.31 6.97 -1.11
N THR A 121 -8.58 5.95 -1.57
CA THR A 121 -7.95 4.96 -0.72
C THR A 121 -6.51 5.39 -0.44
N ILE A 122 -6.16 5.51 0.84
CA ILE A 122 -4.86 6.01 1.28
C ILE A 122 -4.19 4.97 2.17
N VAL A 123 -2.96 4.63 1.81
CA VAL A 123 -2.05 3.78 2.60
C VAL A 123 -0.85 4.63 2.98
N GLY A 124 -0.58 4.73 4.27
CA GLY A 124 0.57 5.43 4.82
C GLY A 124 1.90 4.78 4.45
N ASN A 125 2.95 5.14 5.16
CA ASN A 125 4.30 4.63 4.93
C ASN A 125 4.58 3.41 5.82
N ASP A 126 5.51 2.55 5.42
CA ASP A 126 5.92 1.35 6.17
C ASP A 126 4.74 0.41 6.51
N VAL A 127 3.78 0.29 5.59
CA VAL A 127 2.61 -0.57 5.78
C VAL A 127 2.87 -1.96 5.22
N TRP A 128 2.63 -2.99 6.03
CA TRP A 128 2.68 -4.38 5.58
C TRP A 128 1.27 -4.92 5.33
N LEU A 129 0.96 -5.20 4.06
CA LEU A 129 -0.27 -5.90 3.65
C LEU A 129 0.03 -7.40 3.51
N GLY A 130 -0.56 -8.19 4.38
CA GLY A 130 -0.40 -9.65 4.39
C GLY A 130 -1.04 -10.34 3.18
N TYR A 131 -0.71 -11.61 3.02
CA TYR A 131 -1.19 -12.47 1.94
C TYR A 131 -2.72 -12.39 1.76
N ASN A 132 -3.19 -12.17 0.53
CA ASN A 132 -4.62 -12.04 0.20
C ASN A 132 -5.38 -10.97 1.01
N ALA A 133 -4.74 -9.96 1.55
CA ALA A 133 -5.44 -8.84 2.16
C ALA A 133 -6.28 -8.08 1.12
N LEU A 134 -7.49 -7.67 1.48
CA LEU A 134 -8.40 -6.90 0.63
C LEU A 134 -8.64 -5.53 1.22
N ILE A 135 -8.24 -4.48 0.52
CA ILE A 135 -8.40 -3.10 0.95
C ILE A 135 -9.58 -2.49 0.19
N MET A 136 -10.62 -2.11 0.94
CA MET A 136 -11.87 -1.59 0.39
C MET A 136 -11.77 -0.10 0.05
N ALA A 137 -12.58 0.35 -0.90
CA ALA A 137 -12.68 1.74 -1.32
C ALA A 137 -12.83 2.70 -0.14
N GLY A 138 -12.07 3.78 -0.15
CA GLY A 138 -12.09 4.80 0.90
C GLY A 138 -11.40 4.40 2.20
N ALA A 139 -10.68 3.28 2.26
CA ALA A 139 -9.88 2.91 3.41
C ALA A 139 -8.72 3.91 3.59
N ARG A 140 -8.46 4.29 4.85
CA ARG A 140 -7.33 5.14 5.26
C ARG A 140 -6.49 4.38 6.26
N ILE A 141 -5.35 3.91 5.82
CA ILE A 141 -4.43 3.09 6.62
C ILE A 141 -3.25 3.97 7.04
N GLY A 142 -3.02 4.09 8.34
CA GLY A 142 -1.94 4.89 8.90
C GLY A 142 -0.55 4.33 8.63
N ASN A 143 0.48 5.05 9.10
CA ASN A 143 1.87 4.64 8.98
C ASN A 143 2.16 3.40 9.84
N GLY A 144 3.06 2.55 9.38
CA GLY A 144 3.56 1.42 10.16
C GLY A 144 2.51 0.34 10.48
N VAL A 145 1.35 0.34 9.81
CA VAL A 145 0.27 -0.63 10.03
C VAL A 145 0.66 -2.01 9.49
N ILE A 146 0.29 -3.05 10.22
CA ILE A 146 0.37 -4.44 9.78
C ILE A 146 -1.05 -4.96 9.54
N VAL A 147 -1.35 -5.40 8.33
CA VAL A 147 -2.60 -6.05 7.96
C VAL A 147 -2.37 -7.56 7.87
N GLY A 148 -3.05 -8.32 8.72
CA GLY A 148 -2.98 -9.78 8.72
C GLY A 148 -3.47 -10.40 7.41
N ALA A 149 -2.98 -11.60 7.09
CA ALA A 149 -3.37 -12.33 5.88
C ALA A 149 -4.89 -12.56 5.81
N GLY A 150 -5.46 -12.45 4.60
CA GLY A 150 -6.89 -12.66 4.37
C GLY A 150 -7.83 -11.61 4.99
N SER A 151 -7.29 -10.52 5.52
CA SER A 151 -8.09 -9.48 6.16
C SER A 151 -8.81 -8.60 5.15
N VAL A 152 -10.03 -8.14 5.50
CA VAL A 152 -10.79 -7.15 4.72
C VAL A 152 -10.81 -5.82 5.45
N VAL A 153 -10.02 -4.86 4.96
CA VAL A 153 -9.80 -3.57 5.61
C VAL A 153 -10.72 -2.50 5.02
N ARG A 154 -11.40 -1.76 5.90
CA ARG A 154 -12.26 -0.61 5.56
C ARG A 154 -12.19 0.47 6.63
N GLY A 155 -12.53 1.70 6.25
CA GLY A 155 -12.54 2.84 7.17
C GLY A 155 -11.13 3.30 7.54
N VAL A 156 -10.97 3.83 8.75
CA VAL A 156 -9.71 4.40 9.23
C VAL A 156 -9.01 3.40 10.15
N ILE A 157 -7.76 3.12 9.84
CA ILE A 157 -6.85 2.30 10.65
C ILE A 157 -5.78 3.23 11.22
N PRO A 158 -5.62 3.30 12.55
CA PRO A 158 -4.63 4.18 13.16
C PRO A 158 -3.20 3.75 12.88
N ASP A 159 -2.26 4.70 12.99
CA ASP A 159 -0.83 4.45 12.82
C ASP A 159 -0.35 3.33 13.74
N TYR A 160 0.54 2.49 13.23
CA TYR A 160 1.18 1.38 13.95
C TYR A 160 0.21 0.34 14.56
N ALA A 161 -1.03 0.28 14.08
CA ALA A 161 -1.95 -0.79 14.45
C ALA A 161 -1.61 -2.10 13.75
N VAL A 162 -1.85 -3.21 14.43
CA VAL A 162 -1.96 -4.55 13.83
C VAL A 162 -3.43 -4.87 13.71
N VAL A 163 -3.90 -5.12 12.48
CA VAL A 163 -5.30 -5.42 12.20
C VAL A 163 -5.45 -6.78 11.55
N ALA A 164 -6.54 -7.48 11.85
CA ALA A 164 -6.84 -8.77 11.24
C ALA A 164 -8.35 -9.03 11.17
N GLY A 165 -8.76 -9.95 10.29
CA GLY A 165 -10.12 -10.46 10.17
C GLY A 165 -10.94 -9.85 9.05
N ASN A 166 -12.22 -10.30 8.96
CA ASN A 166 -13.22 -9.79 8.01
C ASN A 166 -14.54 -9.51 8.76
N PRO A 167 -14.91 -8.24 8.97
CA PRO A 167 -14.10 -7.04 8.73
C PRO A 167 -12.89 -6.94 9.68
N ALA A 168 -11.79 -6.38 9.20
CA ALA A 168 -10.58 -6.22 10.01
C ALA A 168 -10.83 -5.35 11.25
N ARG A 169 -10.24 -5.76 12.38
CA ARG A 169 -10.27 -5.02 13.65
C ARG A 169 -8.85 -4.88 14.19
N VAL A 170 -8.64 -3.83 14.97
CA VAL A 170 -7.38 -3.67 15.71
C VAL A 170 -7.23 -4.80 16.70
N VAL A 171 -6.18 -5.59 16.55
CA VAL A 171 -5.79 -6.69 17.44
C VAL A 171 -4.90 -6.16 18.56
N ARG A 172 -3.96 -5.27 18.21
CA ARG A 172 -3.05 -4.59 19.12
C ARG A 172 -2.39 -3.40 18.44
N MET A 173 -1.78 -2.55 19.22
CA MET A 173 -0.82 -1.55 18.73
C MET A 173 0.59 -2.15 18.73
N ARG A 174 1.47 -1.68 17.84
CA ARG A 174 2.89 -2.08 17.80
C ARG A 174 3.68 -1.43 18.93
N PHE A 175 3.35 -0.18 19.24
CA PHE A 175 4.04 0.71 20.17
C PHE A 175 3.05 1.46 21.04
N SER A 176 3.53 2.13 22.08
CA SER A 176 2.75 3.06 22.91
C SER A 176 2.43 4.34 22.13
N ASP A 177 1.46 5.12 22.61
CA ASP A 177 1.06 6.38 21.98
C ASP A 177 2.23 7.38 21.90
N THR A 178 3.09 7.42 22.92
CA THR A 178 4.28 8.29 22.95
C THR A 178 5.29 7.87 21.88
N GLU A 179 5.57 6.57 21.76
CA GLU A 179 6.46 6.02 20.75
C GLU A 179 5.93 6.27 19.34
N ILE A 180 4.63 6.08 19.13
CA ILE A 180 3.97 6.37 17.85
C ILE A 180 4.12 7.85 17.47
N ALA A 181 3.89 8.74 18.43
CA ALA A 181 4.07 10.18 18.20
C ALA A 181 5.53 10.51 17.81
N THR A 182 6.51 9.93 18.51
CA THR A 182 7.93 10.10 18.20
C THR A 182 8.28 9.56 16.81
N LEU A 183 7.86 8.35 16.46
CA LEU A 183 8.11 7.73 15.15
C LEU A 183 7.50 8.54 14.00
N ASN A 184 6.30 9.07 14.19
CA ASN A 184 5.64 9.93 13.20
C ASN A 184 6.36 11.29 13.08
N GLN A 185 6.92 11.83 14.14
CA GLN A 185 7.72 13.06 14.11
C GLN A 185 9.05 12.84 13.39
N ILE A 186 9.73 11.73 13.66
CA ILE A 186 10.97 11.34 12.98
C ILE A 186 10.71 11.16 11.47
N ALA A 187 9.62 10.54 11.09
CA ALA A 187 9.17 10.31 9.72
C ALA A 187 10.33 9.82 8.81
N TRP A 188 11.05 8.79 9.26
CA TRP A 188 12.29 8.28 8.67
C TRP A 188 12.15 7.90 7.18
N TRP A 189 10.96 7.56 6.74
CA TRP A 189 10.66 7.25 5.34
C TRP A 189 10.82 8.45 4.38
N ASN A 190 10.97 9.66 4.92
CA ASN A 190 11.27 10.87 4.16
C ASN A 190 12.77 11.17 4.09
N TRP A 191 13.63 10.39 4.74
CA TRP A 191 15.05 10.65 4.78
C TRP A 191 15.72 10.35 3.44
N PRO A 192 16.78 11.08 3.07
CA PRO A 192 17.55 10.79 1.87
C PRO A 192 18.28 9.45 2.00
N ALA A 193 18.57 8.80 0.87
CA ALA A 193 19.10 7.45 0.81
C ALA A 193 20.39 7.23 1.63
N HIS A 194 21.29 8.20 1.68
CA HIS A 194 22.52 8.10 2.48
C HIS A 194 22.21 8.00 3.97
N ARG A 195 21.30 8.84 4.50
CA ARG A 195 20.89 8.81 5.90
C ARG A 195 20.14 7.51 6.24
N LEU A 196 19.29 7.03 5.34
CA LEU A 196 18.62 5.73 5.50
C LEU A 196 19.62 4.60 5.61
N SER A 197 20.68 4.60 4.78
CA SER A 197 21.73 3.58 4.83
C SER A 197 22.44 3.54 6.19
N ASP A 198 22.72 4.71 6.77
CA ASP A 198 23.35 4.82 8.09
C ASP A 198 22.42 4.41 9.23
N ALA A 199 21.10 4.58 9.04
CA ALA A 199 20.07 4.29 10.03
C ALA A 199 19.53 2.85 10.01
N ILE A 200 19.92 2.00 9.04
CA ILE A 200 19.36 0.64 8.90
C ILE A 200 19.43 -0.16 10.20
N ALA A 201 20.57 -0.10 10.91
CA ALA A 201 20.74 -0.82 12.16
C ALA A 201 19.76 -0.37 13.25
N ALA A 202 19.54 0.94 13.39
CA ALA A 202 18.58 1.52 14.32
C ALA A 202 17.13 1.19 13.90
N LEU A 203 16.80 1.30 12.61
CA LEU A 203 15.47 0.95 12.07
C LEU A 203 15.11 -0.54 12.27
N GLN A 204 16.10 -1.42 12.31
CA GLN A 204 15.91 -2.86 12.54
C GLN A 204 15.98 -3.25 14.03
N SER A 205 16.33 -2.31 14.89
CA SER A 205 16.31 -2.50 16.34
C SER A 205 14.91 -2.24 16.92
N ASN A 206 14.75 -2.49 18.22
CA ASN A 206 13.57 -2.03 18.99
C ASN A 206 13.95 -0.83 19.87
N ASP A 207 14.92 -0.02 19.45
CA ASP A 207 15.50 1.10 20.19
C ASP A 207 15.14 2.42 19.48
N ILE A 208 14.08 3.06 19.96
CA ILE A 208 13.60 4.34 19.41
C ILE A 208 14.56 5.48 19.75
N ASP A 209 15.26 5.40 20.88
CA ASP A 209 16.24 6.43 21.28
C ASP A 209 17.43 6.42 20.34
N ALA A 210 17.91 5.24 19.94
CA ALA A 210 18.94 5.11 18.91
C ALA A 210 18.52 5.71 17.57
N LEU A 211 17.26 5.54 17.17
CA LEU A 211 16.72 6.17 15.95
C LEU A 211 16.56 7.68 16.10
N THR A 212 16.12 8.14 17.27
CA THR A 212 15.96 9.58 17.59
C THR A 212 17.30 10.29 17.56
N ALA A 213 18.38 9.65 18.01
CA ALA A 213 19.72 10.21 17.97
C ALA A 213 20.25 10.45 16.54
N LEU A 214 19.66 9.81 15.53
CA LEU A 214 19.97 10.01 14.12
C LEU A 214 18.99 11.01 13.44
N ALA A 215 17.92 11.44 14.12
CA ALA A 215 16.90 12.33 13.59
C ALA A 215 17.29 13.81 13.69
#